data_4e04b5b8a59d709819f9f865d5f68bb5
#
_entry.id   4e04b5b8a59d709819f9f865d5f68bb5
#
_cell.length_a   1.000
_cell.length_b   1.000
_cell.length_c   1.000
_cell.angle_alpha   90.00
_cell.angle_beta   90.00
_cell.angle_gamma   90.00
#
_symmetry.space_group_name_H-M   'P 1'
#
loop_
_entity.id
_entity.type
_entity.pdbx_description
1 polymer ?
#
loop_
_entity_poly.entity_id
_entity_poly.type
_entity_poly.pdbx_seq_one_letter_code
_entity_poly.pdbx_strand_id
1 'polypeptide(L)'
;MITLYLLLAIPLALYGVYLVSKRKFRYWEQKKVPHLPPKPILGNFSEYILQQKFYGRVEQEICNKFPEEPYVGSYLGTEPTLIIQDPEYIKTVMTKDYYFFSGREVSAYCEKEPLTQNLFFTYGDKWKVLRQNLTPLFSSAKMKNMFHLIEKCARIFENMVDQEVQKGKDIEVRGLTAKFTMDAIGNCAFGVETQTMVKTDNNPFTRVGDVIFDTARMRALKGVLRSIWPAMFYSFGGKAVPADVDSFFFNLMTSIFKGRNYNPTSRNDFVDLLLKFHNNKTVTGDSMSNLKGSSGKKVSLEVDDEFLIAQCFLFFAAGYETSATTLSYTLYELAKNPEAQKLAIQDVDNYLRRNDNVLKYECVTELPYVEACVDEALRLYPVLGVITREVIEDYTFPTGLKLEKGVRVHLPVYHMQHNPNYFPEPEQYRPERFLGEEKKNIKPYTYFPFGEGPRLCIGMRFAKMQITAGIITLLKKYRVELAPGMSETIQFEPRSVITAPIGGIRLKFIEREGWQQRVFKVPSEA
;
A
#
# COMPACT_ATOMS: atom_id res chain seq x y z
N MET A 1 -5.10 -13.49 49.06
CA MET A 1 -4.58 -12.10 49.09
C MET A 1 -4.24 -11.57 47.69
N ILE A 2 -3.38 -12.23 46.90
CA ILE A 2 -2.97 -11.77 45.54
C ILE A 2 -4.18 -11.55 44.62
N THR A 3 -5.16 -12.47 44.61
CA THR A 3 -6.38 -12.36 43.80
C THR A 3 -7.23 -11.13 44.17
N LEU A 4 -7.30 -10.79 45.49
CA LEU A 4 -8.05 -9.62 45.93
C LEU A 4 -7.33 -8.31 45.56
N TYR A 5 -6.00 -8.28 45.60
CA TYR A 5 -5.22 -7.12 45.12
C TYR A 5 -5.37 -6.91 43.64
N LEU A 6 -5.40 -7.98 42.81
CA LEU A 6 -5.64 -7.91 41.38
C LEU A 6 -7.06 -7.42 41.07
N LEU A 7 -8.07 -7.90 41.83
CA LEU A 7 -9.47 -7.49 41.66
C LEU A 7 -9.70 -5.99 41.97
N LEU A 8 -8.88 -5.39 42.83
CA LEU A 8 -8.95 -3.96 43.12
C LEU A 8 -8.03 -3.12 42.22
N ALA A 9 -6.85 -3.62 41.90
CA ALA A 9 -5.88 -2.91 41.08
C ALA A 9 -6.34 -2.71 39.62
N ILE A 10 -7.02 -3.71 39.03
CA ILE A 10 -7.51 -3.63 37.63
C ILE A 10 -8.58 -2.52 37.48
N PRO A 11 -9.67 -2.46 38.28
CA PRO A 11 -10.63 -1.37 38.21
C PRO A 11 -10.02 0.01 38.48
N LEU A 12 -9.08 0.11 39.42
CA LEU A 12 -8.39 1.36 39.72
C LEU A 12 -7.52 1.84 38.56
N ALA A 13 -6.79 0.93 37.91
CA ALA A 13 -6.03 1.21 36.70
C ALA A 13 -6.93 1.65 35.53
N LEU A 14 -8.04 0.93 35.30
CA LEU A 14 -9.04 1.29 34.29
C LEU A 14 -9.68 2.65 34.55
N TYR A 15 -9.96 2.97 35.84
CA TYR A 15 -10.45 4.29 36.23
C TYR A 15 -9.41 5.38 35.99
N GLY A 16 -8.13 5.12 36.29
CA GLY A 16 -7.03 6.02 35.98
C GLY A 16 -6.92 6.29 34.45
N VAL A 17 -6.96 5.25 33.63
CA VAL A 17 -6.97 5.37 32.15
C VAL A 17 -8.20 6.15 31.68
N TYR A 18 -9.37 5.93 32.27
CA TYR A 18 -10.59 6.71 31.99
C TYR A 18 -10.42 8.20 32.27
N LEU A 19 -9.85 8.56 33.46
CA LEU A 19 -9.61 9.96 33.82
C LEU A 19 -8.61 10.64 32.87
N VAL A 20 -7.53 9.94 32.52
CA VAL A 20 -6.55 10.42 31.54
C VAL A 20 -7.20 10.62 30.16
N SER A 21 -8.02 9.67 29.70
CA SER A 21 -8.73 9.78 28.42
C SER A 21 -9.68 10.98 28.42
N LYS A 22 -10.46 11.17 29.51
CA LYS A 22 -11.37 12.30 29.64
C LYS A 22 -10.65 13.65 29.58
N ARG A 23 -9.43 13.75 30.14
CA ARG A 23 -8.60 14.95 30.03
C ARG A 23 -8.12 15.19 28.59
N LYS A 24 -7.64 14.15 27.89
CA LYS A 24 -7.19 14.23 26.50
C LYS A 24 -8.34 14.59 25.54
N PHE A 25 -9.55 14.11 25.82
CA PHE A 25 -10.74 14.35 24.98
C PHE A 25 -11.26 15.80 24.99
N ARG A 26 -10.63 16.70 25.76
CA ARG A 26 -10.92 18.14 25.72
C ARG A 26 -10.08 18.90 24.68
N TYR A 27 -9.16 18.21 24.02
CA TYR A 27 -8.19 18.84 23.10
C TYR A 27 -8.87 19.60 21.95
N TRP A 28 -9.79 18.96 21.23
CA TRP A 28 -10.48 19.61 20.12
C TRP A 28 -11.50 20.65 20.57
N GLU A 29 -12.16 20.43 21.69
CA GLU A 29 -13.04 21.42 22.31
C GLU A 29 -12.28 22.72 22.61
N GLN A 30 -11.11 22.62 23.22
CA GLN A 30 -10.26 23.77 23.55
C GLN A 30 -9.78 24.52 22.31
N LYS A 31 -9.59 23.81 21.18
CA LYS A 31 -9.18 24.38 19.90
C LYS A 31 -10.36 24.82 19.03
N LYS A 32 -11.59 24.63 19.49
CA LYS A 32 -12.84 24.95 18.76
C LYS A 32 -12.90 24.25 17.40
N VAL A 33 -12.35 23.03 17.29
CA VAL A 33 -12.42 22.19 16.10
C VAL A 33 -13.66 21.32 16.17
N PRO A 34 -14.50 21.28 15.13
CA PRO A 34 -15.66 20.38 15.04
C PRO A 34 -15.22 18.92 15.25
N HIS A 35 -15.92 18.20 16.12
CA HIS A 35 -15.62 16.79 16.43
C HIS A 35 -16.82 16.06 17.00
N LEU A 36 -16.85 14.74 16.83
CA LEU A 36 -17.83 13.87 17.47
C LEU A 36 -17.43 13.59 18.94
N PRO A 37 -18.42 13.42 19.85
CA PRO A 37 -18.13 12.97 21.21
C PRO A 37 -17.36 11.63 21.19
N PRO A 38 -16.17 11.54 21.80
CA PRO A 38 -15.40 10.31 21.81
C PRO A 38 -15.93 9.31 22.84
N LYS A 39 -15.91 8.02 22.50
CA LYS A 39 -16.17 6.94 23.48
C LYS A 39 -14.98 6.81 24.44
N PRO A 40 -15.22 6.53 25.73
CA PRO A 40 -14.15 6.36 26.71
C PRO A 40 -13.07 5.39 26.21
N ILE A 41 -11.79 5.79 26.33
CA ILE A 41 -10.59 5.02 25.95
C ILE A 41 -10.47 4.78 24.44
N LEU A 42 -11.56 4.44 23.75
CA LEU A 42 -11.57 4.04 22.35
C LEU A 42 -11.69 5.21 21.36
N GLY A 43 -12.07 6.39 21.84
CA GLY A 43 -12.25 7.57 20.99
C GLY A 43 -13.38 7.39 19.98
N ASN A 44 -13.17 7.91 18.76
CA ASN A 44 -14.15 7.84 17.67
C ASN A 44 -13.96 6.60 16.79
N PHE A 45 -12.85 5.86 16.96
CA PHE A 45 -12.50 4.68 16.18
C PHE A 45 -12.83 3.35 16.87
N SER A 46 -13.82 3.35 17.76
CA SER A 46 -14.18 2.15 18.53
C SER A 46 -14.48 0.94 17.65
N GLU A 47 -15.17 1.09 16.53
CA GLU A 47 -15.53 -0.02 15.65
C GLU A 47 -14.29 -0.60 14.92
N TYR A 48 -13.33 0.23 14.56
CA TYR A 48 -12.04 -0.22 14.02
C TYR A 48 -11.20 -0.93 15.11
N ILE A 49 -11.07 -0.33 16.28
CA ILE A 49 -10.29 -0.90 17.40
C ILE A 49 -10.85 -2.26 17.82
N LEU A 50 -12.18 -2.40 17.85
CA LEU A 50 -12.88 -3.64 18.14
C LEU A 50 -12.96 -4.61 16.94
N GLN A 51 -12.32 -4.27 15.82
CA GLN A 51 -12.26 -5.10 14.61
C GLN A 51 -13.65 -5.41 14.02
N GLN A 52 -14.54 -4.44 14.03
CA GLN A 52 -15.91 -4.56 13.54
C GLN A 52 -16.10 -3.87 12.18
N LYS A 53 -15.30 -2.84 11.88
CA LYS A 53 -15.44 -2.03 10.68
C LYS A 53 -14.08 -1.63 10.11
N PHE A 54 -13.98 -1.63 8.79
CA PHE A 54 -12.80 -1.17 8.06
C PHE A 54 -12.46 0.29 8.37
N TYR A 55 -11.17 0.59 8.54
CA TYR A 55 -10.66 1.90 8.95
C TYR A 55 -11.16 3.06 8.10
N GLY A 56 -11.07 2.93 6.77
CA GLY A 56 -11.51 3.98 5.85
C GLY A 56 -13.02 4.27 5.92
N ARG A 57 -13.86 3.26 6.22
CA ARG A 57 -15.30 3.46 6.43
C ARG A 57 -15.60 4.21 7.71
N VAL A 58 -14.86 3.95 8.79
CA VAL A 58 -15.02 4.71 10.04
C VAL A 58 -14.71 6.19 9.81
N GLU A 59 -13.63 6.50 9.10
CA GLU A 59 -13.31 7.90 8.75
C GLU A 59 -14.36 8.54 7.84
N GLN A 60 -14.84 7.82 6.83
CA GLN A 60 -15.91 8.30 5.96
C GLN A 60 -17.16 8.67 6.76
N GLU A 61 -17.57 7.84 7.71
CA GLU A 61 -18.72 8.11 8.57
C GLU A 61 -18.51 9.34 9.47
N ILE A 62 -17.28 9.56 9.96
CA ILE A 62 -16.94 10.77 10.72
C ILE A 62 -17.02 11.99 9.81
N CYS A 63 -16.38 11.97 8.63
CA CYS A 63 -16.41 13.06 7.66
C CYS A 63 -17.83 13.43 7.21
N ASN A 64 -18.67 12.43 6.93
CA ASN A 64 -20.06 12.62 6.51
C ASN A 64 -20.94 13.33 7.55
N LYS A 65 -20.51 13.41 8.81
CA LYS A 65 -21.22 14.22 9.84
C LYS A 65 -20.87 15.70 9.77
N PHE A 66 -19.82 16.05 9.04
CA PHE A 66 -19.31 17.42 8.93
C PHE A 66 -18.93 17.73 7.47
N PRO A 67 -19.87 17.63 6.50
CA PRO A 67 -19.54 17.69 5.07
C PRO A 67 -18.99 19.03 4.62
N GLU A 68 -19.31 20.12 5.33
CA GLU A 68 -18.88 21.48 4.98
C GLU A 68 -17.58 21.91 5.66
N GLU A 69 -17.08 21.11 6.61
CA GLU A 69 -15.88 21.46 7.36
C GLU A 69 -14.61 21.01 6.61
N PRO A 70 -13.58 21.86 6.53
CA PRO A 70 -12.34 21.50 5.83
C PRO A 70 -11.55 20.41 6.55
N TYR A 71 -11.75 20.28 7.84
CA TYR A 71 -11.14 19.27 8.71
C TYR A 71 -12.01 18.98 9.93
N VAL A 72 -11.87 17.79 10.48
CA VAL A 72 -12.64 17.32 11.65
C VAL A 72 -11.69 16.76 12.69
N GLY A 73 -11.89 17.17 13.94
CA GLY A 73 -11.21 16.58 15.08
C GLY A 73 -11.76 15.20 15.41
N SER A 74 -10.87 14.28 15.73
CA SER A 74 -11.23 12.93 16.16
C SER A 74 -10.21 12.39 17.15
N TYR A 75 -10.47 11.19 17.69
CA TYR A 75 -9.57 10.53 18.63
C TYR A 75 -9.41 9.07 18.25
N LEU A 76 -8.19 8.67 17.85
CA LEU A 76 -7.84 7.28 17.64
C LEU A 76 -7.36 6.68 18.97
N GLY A 77 -8.20 5.91 19.62
CA GLY A 77 -8.02 5.59 21.03
C GLY A 77 -8.07 6.88 21.85
N THR A 78 -7.03 7.18 22.60
CA THR A 78 -6.89 8.42 23.38
C THR A 78 -6.14 9.53 22.66
N GLU A 79 -5.61 9.27 21.45
CA GLU A 79 -4.72 10.21 20.77
C GLU A 79 -5.49 11.14 19.85
N PRO A 80 -5.30 12.48 19.96
CA PRO A 80 -5.95 13.44 19.11
C PRO A 80 -5.50 13.27 17.65
N THR A 81 -6.47 13.26 16.74
CA THR A 81 -6.27 13.06 15.32
C THR A 81 -7.08 14.08 14.54
N LEU A 82 -6.46 14.78 13.61
CA LEU A 82 -7.13 15.70 12.68
C LEU A 82 -7.38 14.97 11.36
N ILE A 83 -8.63 14.82 10.96
CA ILE A 83 -9.00 14.28 9.65
C ILE A 83 -9.19 15.47 8.71
N ILE A 84 -8.45 15.53 7.61
CA ILE A 84 -8.49 16.63 6.64
C ILE A 84 -9.24 16.16 5.40
N GLN A 85 -10.35 16.82 5.07
CA GLN A 85 -11.20 16.47 3.93
C GLN A 85 -11.29 17.54 2.83
N ASP A 86 -10.68 18.70 3.03
CA ASP A 86 -10.56 19.72 1.99
C ASP A 86 -9.30 19.49 1.14
N PRO A 87 -9.39 19.46 -0.21
CA PRO A 87 -8.26 19.21 -1.10
C PRO A 87 -7.09 20.19 -0.98
N GLU A 88 -7.33 21.48 -0.67
CA GLU A 88 -6.26 22.47 -0.53
C GLU A 88 -5.47 22.25 0.78
N TYR A 89 -6.14 21.80 1.85
CA TYR A 89 -5.44 21.39 3.08
C TYR A 89 -4.73 20.06 2.92
N ILE A 90 -5.29 19.11 2.17
CA ILE A 90 -4.60 17.86 1.78
C ILE A 90 -3.31 18.20 1.02
N LYS A 91 -3.38 19.11 0.03
CA LYS A 91 -2.22 19.62 -0.70
C LYS A 91 -1.19 20.25 0.23
N THR A 92 -1.63 21.05 1.20
CA THR A 92 -0.74 21.66 2.19
C THR A 92 0.04 20.60 2.95
N VAL A 93 -0.63 19.58 3.47
CA VAL A 93 -0.01 18.49 4.24
C VAL A 93 0.89 17.60 3.39
N MET A 94 0.47 17.27 2.16
CA MET A 94 1.20 16.32 1.32
C MET A 94 2.37 16.94 0.57
N THR A 95 2.30 18.25 0.27
CA THR A 95 3.29 18.91 -0.63
C THR A 95 3.85 20.19 -0.07
N LYS A 96 3.00 21.22 0.15
CA LYS A 96 3.44 22.60 0.43
C LYS A 96 4.24 22.68 1.73
N ASP A 97 3.67 22.18 2.81
CA ASP A 97 4.25 22.23 4.16
C ASP A 97 4.64 20.84 4.67
N TYR A 98 4.96 19.94 3.72
CA TYR A 98 5.32 18.55 3.97
C TYR A 98 6.36 18.37 5.08
N TYR A 99 7.29 19.30 5.25
CA TYR A 99 8.28 19.25 6.32
C TYR A 99 7.64 18.97 7.66
N PHE A 100 6.60 19.73 8.03
CA PHE A 100 5.93 19.64 9.32
C PHE A 100 5.13 18.34 9.49
N PHE A 101 4.72 17.69 8.40
CA PHE A 101 3.87 16.50 8.37
C PHE A 101 4.61 15.25 7.87
N SER A 102 5.92 15.21 7.98
CA SER A 102 6.73 14.12 7.42
C SER A 102 6.77 12.86 8.29
N GLY A 103 6.36 12.92 9.56
CA GLY A 103 6.30 11.79 10.50
C GLY A 103 5.11 10.86 10.24
N ARG A 104 5.15 9.73 10.90
CA ARG A 104 4.04 8.78 11.11
C ARG A 104 4.04 8.37 12.58
N GLU A 105 2.90 7.94 13.10
CA GLU A 105 2.68 7.62 14.51
C GLU A 105 3.66 6.60 15.10
N VAL A 106 4.25 5.75 14.26
CA VAL A 106 5.22 4.73 14.68
C VAL A 106 6.67 5.06 14.29
N SER A 107 6.89 6.19 13.61
CA SER A 107 8.24 6.52 13.07
C SER A 107 9.29 6.68 14.15
N ALA A 108 8.95 7.27 15.29
CA ALA A 108 9.86 7.43 16.43
C ALA A 108 10.28 6.10 17.07
N TYR A 109 9.60 5.01 16.72
CA TYR A 109 9.83 3.67 17.29
C TYR A 109 10.40 2.68 16.26
N CYS A 110 10.69 3.11 15.04
CA CYS A 110 11.19 2.22 13.98
C CYS A 110 12.52 1.54 14.33
N GLU A 111 13.31 2.14 15.21
CA GLU A 111 14.59 1.58 15.67
C GLU A 111 14.43 0.44 16.69
N LYS A 112 13.21 0.20 17.21
CA LYS A 112 12.93 -0.90 18.14
C LYS A 112 12.90 -2.27 17.46
N GLU A 113 12.76 -2.30 16.13
CA GLU A 113 12.71 -3.53 15.33
C GLU A 113 13.54 -3.33 14.05
N PRO A 114 14.57 -4.15 13.77
CA PRO A 114 15.46 -3.98 12.62
C PRO A 114 14.72 -3.82 11.29
N LEU A 115 13.79 -4.71 10.97
CA LEU A 115 13.04 -4.66 9.70
C LEU A 115 12.13 -3.43 9.55
N THR A 116 11.86 -2.69 10.62
CA THR A 116 11.09 -1.43 10.53
C THR A 116 11.95 -0.20 10.25
N GLN A 117 13.28 -0.32 10.22
CA GLN A 117 14.20 0.76 9.88
C GLN A 117 14.30 0.99 8.36
N ASN A 118 13.17 1.04 7.69
CA ASN A 118 13.07 1.12 6.23
C ASN A 118 12.43 2.43 5.76
N LEU A 119 12.42 2.65 4.44
CA LEU A 119 11.88 3.86 3.81
C LEU A 119 10.42 4.18 4.19
N PHE A 120 9.61 3.18 4.51
CA PHE A 120 8.20 3.40 4.84
C PHE A 120 8.01 3.97 6.26
N PHE A 121 8.71 3.40 7.26
CA PHE A 121 8.53 3.78 8.67
C PHE A 121 9.46 4.90 9.14
N THR A 122 10.63 5.10 8.51
CA THR A 122 11.56 6.17 8.89
C THR A 122 11.02 7.57 8.55
N TYR A 123 11.57 8.60 9.20
CA TYR A 123 11.25 10.00 9.01
C TYR A 123 12.50 10.89 9.11
N GLY A 124 12.34 12.20 8.95
CA GLY A 124 13.44 13.13 9.07
C GLY A 124 14.56 12.89 8.05
N ASP A 125 15.78 13.14 8.47
CA ASP A 125 16.97 13.01 7.61
C ASP A 125 17.17 11.57 7.13
N LYS A 126 16.93 10.56 7.99
CA LYS A 126 17.05 9.15 7.61
C LYS A 126 16.14 8.80 6.42
N TRP A 127 14.88 9.22 6.47
CA TRP A 127 13.96 9.05 5.34
C TRP A 127 14.41 9.82 4.10
N LYS A 128 14.81 11.07 4.25
CA LYS A 128 15.22 11.93 3.12
C LYS A 128 16.39 11.35 2.35
N VAL A 129 17.44 10.94 3.07
CA VAL A 129 18.63 10.30 2.50
C VAL A 129 18.27 9.00 1.79
N LEU A 130 17.50 8.12 2.45
CA LEU A 130 17.02 6.88 1.83
C LEU A 130 16.22 7.16 0.56
N ARG A 131 15.25 8.07 0.62
CA ARG A 131 14.40 8.41 -0.52
C ARG A 131 15.19 8.91 -1.71
N GLN A 132 16.16 9.81 -1.50
CA GLN A 132 17.00 10.34 -2.57
C GLN A 132 17.81 9.25 -3.26
N ASN A 133 18.40 8.36 -2.49
CA ASN A 133 19.29 7.33 -3.00
C ASN A 133 18.54 6.13 -3.63
N LEU A 134 17.31 5.85 -3.19
CA LEU A 134 16.51 4.74 -3.73
C LEU A 134 15.65 5.14 -4.95
N THR A 135 15.26 6.41 -5.08
CA THR A 135 14.40 6.89 -6.18
C THR A 135 14.94 6.57 -7.59
N PRO A 136 16.24 6.69 -7.88
CA PRO A 136 16.78 6.41 -9.22
C PRO A 136 16.53 4.99 -9.72
N LEU A 137 16.34 4.00 -8.83
CA LEU A 137 16.02 2.61 -9.19
C LEU A 137 14.65 2.43 -9.82
N PHE A 138 13.73 3.34 -9.52
CA PHE A 138 12.35 3.31 -10.02
C PHE A 138 12.14 4.26 -11.20
N SER A 139 13.24 4.69 -11.86
CA SER A 139 13.17 5.47 -13.09
C SER A 139 12.60 4.65 -14.25
N SER A 140 11.96 5.32 -15.23
CA SER A 140 11.38 4.64 -16.40
C SER A 140 12.41 3.81 -17.17
N ALA A 141 13.66 4.29 -17.28
CA ALA A 141 14.74 3.54 -17.92
C ALA A 141 15.05 2.22 -17.18
N LYS A 142 15.10 2.25 -15.84
CA LYS A 142 15.31 1.04 -15.05
C LYS A 142 14.13 0.07 -15.15
N MET A 143 12.90 0.59 -15.14
CA MET A 143 11.69 -0.23 -15.35
C MET A 143 11.70 -0.90 -16.72
N LYS A 144 12.03 -0.16 -17.78
CA LYS A 144 12.14 -0.70 -19.13
C LYS A 144 13.21 -1.80 -19.21
N ASN A 145 14.36 -1.61 -18.59
CA ASN A 145 15.45 -2.58 -18.61
C ASN A 145 15.09 -3.91 -17.90
N MET A 146 14.23 -3.87 -16.88
CA MET A 146 13.81 -5.08 -16.17
C MET A 146 12.52 -5.71 -16.70
N PHE A 147 11.85 -5.08 -17.70
CA PHE A 147 10.55 -5.53 -18.18
C PHE A 147 10.56 -6.96 -18.73
N HIS A 148 11.65 -7.41 -19.33
CA HIS A 148 11.81 -8.79 -19.79
C HIS A 148 11.60 -9.83 -18.66
N LEU A 149 11.88 -9.48 -17.41
CA LEU A 149 11.61 -10.34 -16.25
C LEU A 149 10.10 -10.43 -15.95
N ILE A 150 9.39 -9.31 -16.11
CA ILE A 150 7.92 -9.29 -15.99
C ILE A 150 7.28 -10.11 -17.11
N GLU A 151 7.79 -10.00 -18.33
CA GLU A 151 7.33 -10.77 -19.49
C GLU A 151 7.53 -12.29 -19.26
N LYS A 152 8.70 -12.70 -18.73
CA LYS A 152 8.95 -14.09 -18.31
C LYS A 152 7.93 -14.55 -17.26
N CYS A 153 7.68 -13.74 -16.23
CA CYS A 153 6.68 -14.05 -15.22
C CYS A 153 5.27 -14.14 -15.80
N ALA A 154 4.91 -13.28 -16.75
CA ALA A 154 3.60 -13.27 -17.41
C ALA A 154 3.33 -14.58 -18.15
N ARG A 155 4.32 -15.17 -18.81
CA ARG A 155 4.18 -16.49 -19.48
C ARG A 155 3.97 -17.62 -18.47
N ILE A 156 4.70 -17.60 -17.36
CA ILE A 156 4.51 -18.59 -16.28
C ILE A 156 3.13 -18.42 -15.66
N PHE A 157 2.69 -17.18 -15.50
CA PHE A 157 1.37 -16.82 -14.98
C PHE A 157 0.26 -17.37 -15.86
N GLU A 158 0.36 -17.22 -17.20
CA GLU A 158 -0.60 -17.79 -18.14
C GLU A 158 -0.72 -19.30 -17.97
N ASN A 159 0.40 -20.01 -17.91
CA ASN A 159 0.40 -21.46 -17.73
C ASN A 159 -0.24 -21.88 -16.40
N MET A 160 0.02 -21.15 -15.32
CA MET A 160 -0.61 -21.41 -14.00
C MET A 160 -2.13 -21.20 -14.08
N VAL A 161 -2.59 -20.13 -14.72
CA VAL A 161 -4.02 -19.86 -14.89
C VAL A 161 -4.69 -20.95 -15.71
N ASP A 162 -4.05 -21.42 -16.81
CA ASP A 162 -4.56 -22.51 -17.62
C ASP A 162 -4.77 -23.79 -16.81
N GLN A 163 -3.81 -24.11 -15.93
CA GLN A 163 -3.93 -25.27 -15.03
C GLN A 163 -5.07 -25.12 -14.03
N GLU A 164 -5.26 -23.91 -13.48
CA GLU A 164 -6.36 -23.64 -12.54
C GLU A 164 -7.72 -23.71 -13.25
N VAL A 165 -7.83 -23.17 -14.45
CA VAL A 165 -9.06 -23.23 -15.28
C VAL A 165 -9.42 -24.68 -15.63
N GLN A 166 -8.44 -25.51 -15.99
CA GLN A 166 -8.65 -26.94 -16.32
C GLN A 166 -9.21 -27.75 -15.14
N LYS A 167 -9.02 -27.31 -13.89
CA LYS A 167 -9.63 -27.94 -12.71
C LYS A 167 -11.14 -27.77 -12.65
N GLY A 168 -11.72 -26.89 -13.48
CA GLY A 168 -13.16 -26.65 -13.60
C GLY A 168 -13.80 -26.02 -12.36
N LYS A 169 -13.01 -25.42 -11.46
CA LYS A 169 -13.48 -24.77 -10.23
C LYS A 169 -13.40 -23.26 -10.36
N ASP A 170 -14.20 -22.58 -9.55
CA ASP A 170 -14.07 -21.13 -9.38
C ASP A 170 -12.72 -20.78 -8.76
N ILE A 171 -12.09 -19.75 -9.30
CA ILE A 171 -10.72 -19.35 -8.93
C ILE A 171 -10.78 -18.21 -7.93
N GLU A 172 -10.09 -18.36 -6.79
CA GLU A 172 -9.82 -17.26 -5.86
C GLU A 172 -8.68 -16.40 -6.44
N VAL A 173 -9.03 -15.17 -6.82
CA VAL A 173 -8.18 -14.36 -7.70
C VAL A 173 -7.02 -13.72 -6.96
N ARG A 174 -7.18 -13.33 -5.68
CA ARG A 174 -6.09 -12.69 -4.92
C ARG A 174 -4.90 -13.65 -4.76
N GLY A 175 -5.15 -14.91 -4.38
CA GLY A 175 -4.08 -15.90 -4.25
C GLY A 175 -3.37 -16.16 -5.57
N LEU A 176 -4.13 -16.17 -6.68
CA LEU A 176 -3.59 -16.31 -8.03
C LEU A 176 -2.67 -15.13 -8.41
N THR A 177 -3.17 -13.90 -8.25
CA THR A 177 -2.44 -12.68 -8.61
C THR A 177 -1.28 -12.40 -7.65
N ALA A 178 -1.39 -12.78 -6.38
CA ALA A 178 -0.31 -12.66 -5.39
C ALA A 178 0.91 -13.49 -5.77
N LYS A 179 0.73 -14.71 -6.29
CA LYS A 179 1.84 -15.53 -6.79
C LYS A 179 2.56 -14.87 -7.96
N PHE A 180 1.81 -14.31 -8.91
CA PHE A 180 2.39 -13.58 -10.03
C PHE A 180 3.19 -12.36 -9.59
N THR A 181 2.61 -11.51 -8.75
CA THR A 181 3.29 -10.29 -8.28
C THR A 181 4.46 -10.60 -7.35
N MET A 182 4.41 -11.69 -6.60
CA MET A 182 5.51 -12.17 -5.75
C MET A 182 6.69 -12.66 -6.59
N ASP A 183 6.44 -13.46 -7.64
CA ASP A 183 7.50 -13.88 -8.56
C ASP A 183 8.08 -12.69 -9.35
N ALA A 184 7.24 -11.72 -9.70
CA ALA A 184 7.67 -10.50 -10.36
C ALA A 184 8.62 -9.67 -9.48
N ILE A 185 8.25 -9.39 -8.21
CA ILE A 185 9.14 -8.63 -7.30
C ILE A 185 10.39 -9.42 -6.94
N GLY A 186 10.29 -10.74 -6.75
CA GLY A 186 11.43 -11.62 -6.48
C GLY A 186 12.49 -11.56 -7.58
N ASN A 187 12.05 -11.69 -8.82
CA ASN A 187 12.95 -11.65 -9.99
C ASN A 187 13.52 -10.24 -10.23
N CYS A 188 12.67 -9.20 -10.20
CA CYS A 188 13.08 -7.84 -10.56
C CYS A 188 13.92 -7.15 -9.47
N ALA A 189 13.55 -7.33 -8.20
CA ALA A 189 14.22 -6.64 -7.11
C ALA A 189 15.39 -7.45 -6.54
N PHE A 190 15.20 -8.74 -6.30
CA PHE A 190 16.18 -9.55 -5.56
C PHE A 190 17.00 -10.50 -6.44
N GLY A 191 16.60 -10.65 -7.69
CA GLY A 191 17.24 -11.61 -8.60
C GLY A 191 17.09 -13.07 -8.13
N VAL A 192 15.98 -13.36 -7.45
CA VAL A 192 15.65 -14.68 -6.92
C VAL A 192 14.41 -15.21 -7.62
N GLU A 193 14.49 -16.42 -8.11
CA GLU A 193 13.32 -17.15 -8.60
C GLU A 193 12.53 -17.69 -7.41
N THR A 194 11.48 -16.98 -7.00
CA THR A 194 10.65 -17.37 -5.85
C THR A 194 9.79 -18.60 -6.16
N GLN A 195 9.51 -18.86 -7.45
CA GLN A 195 8.80 -20.03 -7.98
C GLN A 195 7.42 -20.26 -7.33
N THR A 196 6.75 -19.19 -6.89
CA THR A 196 5.44 -19.31 -6.22
C THR A 196 4.35 -19.78 -7.17
N MET A 197 4.49 -19.50 -8.47
CA MET A 197 3.57 -19.94 -9.51
C MET A 197 3.78 -21.42 -9.94
N VAL A 198 4.97 -21.98 -9.69
CA VAL A 198 5.33 -23.35 -10.12
C VAL A 198 5.30 -24.32 -8.95
N LYS A 199 5.90 -23.95 -7.82
CA LYS A 199 5.94 -24.75 -6.59
C LYS A 199 4.93 -24.18 -5.60
N THR A 200 3.69 -24.58 -5.72
CA THR A 200 2.59 -24.00 -4.93
C THR A 200 2.53 -24.54 -3.51
N ASP A 201 2.98 -25.79 -3.28
CA ASP A 201 2.91 -26.43 -1.97
C ASP A 201 4.13 -26.06 -1.10
N ASN A 202 3.87 -25.55 0.11
CA ASN A 202 4.87 -25.17 1.11
C ASN A 202 5.95 -24.17 0.62
N ASN A 203 5.61 -23.31 -0.35
CA ASN A 203 6.56 -22.30 -0.81
C ASN A 203 6.86 -21.29 0.33
N PRO A 204 8.14 -21.08 0.70
CA PRO A 204 8.51 -20.26 1.84
C PRO A 204 8.15 -18.77 1.63
N PHE A 205 8.18 -18.27 0.40
CA PHE A 205 7.80 -16.89 0.09
C PHE A 205 6.31 -16.67 0.25
N THR A 206 5.48 -17.60 -0.23
CA THR A 206 4.02 -17.55 -0.03
C THR A 206 3.69 -17.56 1.45
N ARG A 207 4.28 -18.49 2.21
CA ARG A 207 4.06 -18.59 3.66
C ARG A 207 4.41 -17.31 4.39
N VAL A 208 5.57 -16.72 4.09
CA VAL A 208 6.01 -15.46 4.73
C VAL A 208 5.12 -14.30 4.32
N GLY A 209 4.70 -14.24 3.04
CA GLY A 209 3.75 -13.26 2.55
C GLY A 209 2.42 -13.33 3.31
N ASP A 210 1.85 -14.53 3.46
CA ASP A 210 0.61 -14.74 4.21
C ASP A 210 0.76 -14.32 5.68
N VAL A 211 1.90 -14.60 6.30
CA VAL A 211 2.19 -14.16 7.67
C VAL A 211 2.29 -12.64 7.76
N ILE A 212 2.88 -11.92 6.80
CA ILE A 212 2.99 -10.45 6.83
C ILE A 212 1.60 -9.79 6.83
N PHE A 213 0.66 -10.29 6.02
CA PHE A 213 -0.69 -9.72 5.86
C PHE A 213 -1.79 -10.53 6.56
N ASP A 214 -1.39 -11.39 7.52
CA ASP A 214 -2.33 -12.19 8.31
C ASP A 214 -3.36 -11.31 9.04
N THR A 215 -4.62 -11.65 8.89
CA THR A 215 -5.77 -11.00 9.52
C THR A 215 -6.24 -11.68 10.80
N ALA A 216 -5.42 -12.56 11.40
CA ALA A 216 -5.74 -13.17 12.68
C ALA A 216 -6.00 -12.11 13.75
N ARG A 217 -7.06 -12.32 14.54
CA ARG A 217 -7.56 -11.35 15.52
C ARG A 217 -6.49 -10.78 16.45
N MET A 218 -5.63 -11.64 16.98
CA MET A 218 -4.57 -11.21 17.90
C MET A 218 -3.49 -10.40 17.21
N ARG A 219 -3.21 -10.68 15.93
CA ARG A 219 -2.25 -9.94 15.15
C ARG A 219 -2.76 -8.54 14.82
N ALA A 220 -3.99 -8.45 14.35
CA ALA A 220 -4.64 -7.17 14.11
C ALA A 220 -4.70 -6.32 15.39
N LEU A 221 -5.01 -6.92 16.54
CA LEU A 221 -5.00 -6.23 17.82
C LEU A 221 -3.61 -5.68 18.18
N LYS A 222 -2.54 -6.46 17.96
CA LYS A 222 -1.17 -5.97 18.15
C LYS A 222 -0.86 -4.78 17.25
N GLY A 223 -1.26 -4.82 15.98
CA GLY A 223 -1.11 -3.72 15.04
C GLY A 223 -1.84 -2.45 15.50
N VAL A 224 -3.07 -2.60 15.96
CA VAL A 224 -3.88 -1.51 16.51
C VAL A 224 -3.22 -0.91 17.76
N LEU A 225 -2.80 -1.73 18.72
CA LEU A 225 -2.13 -1.28 19.94
C LEU A 225 -0.81 -0.54 19.63
N ARG A 226 -0.02 -1.07 18.68
CA ARG A 226 1.20 -0.41 18.22
C ARG A 226 0.90 0.94 17.58
N SER A 227 -0.13 1.03 16.77
CA SER A 227 -0.52 2.28 16.11
C SER A 227 -1.01 3.33 17.11
N ILE A 228 -1.81 2.93 18.10
CA ILE A 228 -2.42 3.87 19.05
C ILE A 228 -1.43 4.27 20.15
N TRP A 229 -0.81 3.28 20.81
CA TRP A 229 0.06 3.47 21.96
C TRP A 229 1.43 2.82 21.77
N PRO A 230 2.24 3.26 20.79
CA PRO A 230 3.53 2.63 20.47
C PRO A 230 4.49 2.60 21.67
N ALA A 231 4.51 3.66 22.48
CA ALA A 231 5.35 3.70 23.70
C ALA A 231 5.02 2.54 24.65
N MET A 232 3.72 2.34 24.93
CA MET A 232 3.26 1.25 25.78
C MET A 232 3.55 -0.11 25.15
N PHE A 233 3.23 -0.27 23.85
CA PHE A 233 3.45 -1.52 23.11
C PHE A 233 4.91 -1.99 23.21
N TYR A 234 5.87 -1.11 22.93
CA TYR A 234 7.29 -1.45 22.99
C TYR A 234 7.87 -1.55 24.39
N SER A 235 7.31 -0.83 25.39
CA SER A 235 7.73 -0.95 26.78
C SER A 235 7.38 -2.32 27.37
N PHE A 236 6.33 -2.97 26.89
CA PHE A 236 5.98 -4.34 27.25
C PHE A 236 6.63 -5.42 26.36
N GLY A 237 7.65 -5.06 25.58
CA GLY A 237 8.36 -6.01 24.72
C GLY A 237 7.56 -6.43 23.48
N GLY A 238 6.58 -5.62 23.06
CA GLY A 238 5.79 -5.89 21.84
C GLY A 238 6.67 -5.90 20.61
N LYS A 239 6.38 -6.83 19.66
CA LYS A 239 6.99 -6.90 18.34
C LYS A 239 5.89 -6.93 17.29
N ALA A 240 6.02 -6.09 16.26
CA ALA A 240 5.12 -6.04 15.12
C ALA A 240 5.51 -7.06 14.06
N VAL A 241 6.82 -7.22 13.84
CA VAL A 241 7.34 -8.21 12.90
C VAL A 241 7.48 -9.56 13.62
N PRO A 242 6.86 -10.64 13.10
CA PRO A 242 7.03 -11.98 13.66
C PRO A 242 8.46 -12.49 13.52
N ALA A 243 8.92 -13.28 14.47
CA ALA A 243 10.29 -13.79 14.50
C ALA A 243 10.64 -14.70 13.31
N ASP A 244 9.68 -15.43 12.77
CA ASP A 244 9.84 -16.26 11.57
C ASP A 244 10.02 -15.42 10.31
N VAL A 245 9.30 -14.29 10.18
CA VAL A 245 9.48 -13.31 9.10
C VAL A 245 10.86 -12.66 9.21
N ASP A 246 11.22 -12.22 10.41
CA ASP A 246 12.53 -11.61 10.70
C ASP A 246 13.66 -12.57 10.29
N SER A 247 13.65 -13.79 10.83
CA SER A 247 14.65 -14.82 10.53
C SER A 247 14.71 -15.17 9.03
N PHE A 248 13.56 -15.24 8.36
CA PHE A 248 13.50 -15.52 6.93
C PHE A 248 14.24 -14.47 6.10
N PHE A 249 13.95 -13.18 6.32
CA PHE A 249 14.58 -12.10 5.54
C PHE A 249 16.08 -11.98 5.85
N PHE A 250 16.48 -12.12 7.12
CA PHE A 250 17.88 -12.12 7.49
C PHE A 250 18.65 -13.25 6.81
N ASN A 251 18.14 -14.48 6.87
CA ASN A 251 18.80 -15.65 6.25
C ASN A 251 18.83 -15.53 4.72
N LEU A 252 17.71 -15.16 4.10
CA LEU A 252 17.61 -15.00 2.65
C LEU A 252 18.61 -13.97 2.13
N MET A 253 18.54 -12.75 2.69
CA MET A 253 19.33 -11.64 2.17
C MET A 253 20.81 -11.81 2.46
N THR A 254 21.18 -12.32 3.64
CA THR A 254 22.58 -12.68 3.94
C THR A 254 23.11 -13.73 2.97
N SER A 255 22.30 -14.73 2.60
CA SER A 255 22.68 -15.73 1.59
C SER A 255 22.90 -15.09 0.22
N ILE A 256 22.02 -14.18 -0.20
CA ILE A 256 22.14 -13.45 -1.48
C ILE A 256 23.41 -12.57 -1.48
N PHE A 257 23.66 -11.80 -0.40
CA PHE A 257 24.83 -10.93 -0.30
C PHE A 257 26.14 -11.75 -0.35
N LYS A 258 26.20 -12.85 0.40
CA LYS A 258 27.34 -13.78 0.37
C LYS A 258 27.51 -14.43 -1.00
N GLY A 259 26.43 -14.88 -1.63
CA GLY A 259 26.46 -15.47 -2.98
C GLY A 259 26.98 -14.52 -4.05
N ARG A 260 26.83 -13.20 -3.83
CA ARG A 260 27.41 -12.14 -4.68
C ARG A 260 28.77 -11.65 -4.19
N ASN A 261 29.36 -12.30 -3.18
CA ASN A 261 30.60 -11.86 -2.53
C ASN A 261 30.56 -10.38 -2.11
N TYR A 262 29.41 -9.90 -1.68
CA TYR A 262 29.14 -8.48 -1.36
C TYR A 262 29.48 -7.48 -2.48
N ASN A 263 29.49 -7.93 -3.74
CA ASN A 263 29.77 -7.10 -4.90
C ASN A 263 28.54 -6.99 -5.82
N PRO A 264 28.31 -5.80 -6.39
CA PRO A 264 27.31 -5.63 -7.45
C PRO A 264 27.62 -6.53 -8.66
N THR A 265 26.56 -7.03 -9.29
CA THR A 265 26.64 -7.86 -10.49
C THR A 265 26.25 -7.09 -11.75
N SER A 266 26.33 -7.74 -12.93
CA SER A 266 25.83 -7.16 -14.18
C SER A 266 24.29 -7.05 -14.27
N ARG A 267 23.54 -7.65 -13.33
CA ARG A 267 22.06 -7.60 -13.29
C ARG A 267 21.54 -6.17 -13.08
N ASN A 268 22.29 -5.34 -12.36
CA ASN A 268 21.88 -3.98 -12.01
C ASN A 268 20.50 -3.91 -11.32
N ASP A 269 20.16 -4.92 -10.53
CA ASP A 269 18.92 -5.00 -9.77
C ASP A 269 18.99 -4.17 -8.47
N PHE A 270 17.91 -4.27 -7.65
CA PHE A 270 17.82 -3.52 -6.39
C PHE A 270 18.94 -3.95 -5.41
N VAL A 271 19.23 -5.24 -5.33
CA VAL A 271 20.29 -5.76 -4.45
C VAL A 271 21.65 -5.21 -4.84
N ASP A 272 21.95 -5.10 -6.13
CA ASP A 272 23.23 -4.53 -6.59
C ASP A 272 23.44 -3.08 -6.14
N LEU A 273 22.36 -2.28 -6.08
CA LEU A 273 22.46 -0.93 -5.50
C LEU A 273 22.73 -0.98 -4.00
N LEU A 274 22.02 -1.86 -3.27
CA LEU A 274 22.24 -2.00 -1.84
C LEU A 274 23.68 -2.42 -1.53
N LEU A 275 24.25 -3.31 -2.34
CA LEU A 275 25.66 -3.72 -2.21
C LEU A 275 26.63 -2.56 -2.49
N LYS A 276 26.30 -1.63 -3.38
CA LYS A 276 27.09 -0.39 -3.54
C LYS A 276 27.06 0.48 -2.27
N PHE A 277 25.92 0.56 -1.60
CA PHE A 277 25.82 1.28 -0.32
C PHE A 277 26.63 0.58 0.77
N HIS A 278 26.57 -0.76 0.85
CA HIS A 278 27.38 -1.56 1.76
C HIS A 278 28.88 -1.30 1.58
N ASN A 279 29.36 -1.33 0.33
CA ASN A 279 30.77 -1.14 0.03
C ASN A 279 31.28 0.27 0.38
N ASN A 280 30.41 1.27 0.27
CA ASN A 280 30.70 2.65 0.66
C ASN A 280 30.60 2.87 2.17
N LYS A 281 30.02 1.94 2.94
CA LYS A 281 29.74 2.02 4.38
C LYS A 281 28.84 3.18 4.80
N THR A 282 28.58 4.12 3.92
CA THR A 282 27.75 5.30 4.18
C THR A 282 26.93 5.65 2.96
N VAL A 283 25.76 6.22 3.21
CA VAL A 283 24.87 6.81 2.19
C VAL A 283 24.62 8.26 2.56
N THR A 284 24.89 9.19 1.64
CA THR A 284 24.79 10.63 1.87
C THR A 284 23.62 11.23 1.06
N GLY A 285 22.94 12.20 1.65
CA GLY A 285 21.87 12.95 0.99
C GLY A 285 21.60 14.29 1.67
N ASP A 286 20.55 14.98 1.20
CA ASP A 286 20.15 16.26 1.75
C ASP A 286 19.44 16.10 3.11
N SER A 287 19.69 17.04 4.03
CA SER A 287 18.91 17.13 5.26
C SER A 287 17.47 17.57 4.99
N MET A 288 16.54 17.10 5.80
CA MET A 288 15.16 17.58 5.82
C MET A 288 15.07 19.07 6.12
N SER A 289 16.00 19.62 6.90
CA SER A 289 16.04 21.05 7.21
C SER A 289 16.19 21.95 5.97
N ASN A 290 16.71 21.41 4.87
CA ASN A 290 16.82 22.15 3.59
C ASN A 290 15.44 22.49 3.00
N LEU A 291 14.35 21.83 3.43
CA LEU A 291 12.98 22.16 3.03
C LEU A 291 12.44 23.42 3.72
N LYS A 292 13.08 23.89 4.80
CA LYS A 292 12.74 25.16 5.46
C LYS A 292 13.50 26.36 4.89
N GLY A 293 14.63 26.13 4.23
CA GLY A 293 15.48 27.17 3.66
C GLY A 293 16.76 26.55 3.09
N SER A 294 17.42 27.24 2.19
CA SER A 294 18.59 26.76 1.43
C SER A 294 19.85 26.66 2.28
N SER A 295 19.93 25.75 3.23
CA SER A 295 21.18 25.54 4.00
C SER A 295 22.22 24.68 3.27
N GLY A 296 21.83 23.92 2.25
CA GLY A 296 22.70 22.97 1.53
C GLY A 296 23.28 21.86 2.45
N LYS A 297 22.71 21.68 3.65
CA LYS A 297 23.18 20.70 4.62
C LYS A 297 23.08 19.28 4.09
N LYS A 298 24.19 18.54 4.14
CA LYS A 298 24.23 17.10 3.83
C LYS A 298 24.26 16.28 5.12
N VAL A 299 23.73 15.09 5.05
CA VAL A 299 23.70 14.11 6.13
C VAL A 299 24.16 12.77 5.58
N SER A 300 25.01 12.07 6.32
CA SER A 300 25.45 10.71 6.00
C SER A 300 24.85 9.73 7.01
N LEU A 301 24.38 8.60 6.51
CA LEU A 301 23.89 7.49 7.31
C LEU A 301 24.90 6.35 7.21
N GLU A 302 25.19 5.71 8.32
CA GLU A 302 25.92 4.44 8.34
C GLU A 302 25.05 3.33 7.76
N VAL A 303 25.67 2.40 7.06
CA VAL A 303 25.02 1.28 6.38
C VAL A 303 25.62 -0.01 6.87
N ASP A 304 24.78 -0.82 7.48
CA ASP A 304 25.08 -2.21 7.85
C ASP A 304 24.11 -3.17 7.14
N ASP A 305 24.30 -4.47 7.33
CA ASP A 305 23.43 -5.49 6.72
C ASP A 305 21.99 -5.38 7.20
N GLU A 306 21.74 -5.05 8.48
CA GLU A 306 20.39 -4.89 9.02
C GLU A 306 19.62 -3.77 8.31
N PHE A 307 20.28 -2.64 8.10
CA PHE A 307 19.71 -1.50 7.38
C PHE A 307 19.33 -1.87 5.93
N LEU A 308 20.17 -2.65 5.24
CA LEU A 308 19.91 -3.09 3.86
C LEU A 308 18.79 -4.13 3.80
N ILE A 309 18.79 -5.09 4.72
CA ILE A 309 17.77 -6.15 4.80
C ILE A 309 16.39 -5.53 5.08
N ALA A 310 16.33 -4.49 5.91
CA ALA A 310 15.08 -3.75 6.17
C ALA A 310 14.47 -3.13 4.89
N GLN A 311 15.30 -2.65 3.96
CA GLN A 311 14.80 -2.14 2.66
C GLN A 311 14.27 -3.30 1.80
N CYS A 312 14.96 -4.44 1.78
CA CYS A 312 14.52 -5.62 1.04
C CYS A 312 13.17 -6.14 1.56
N PHE A 313 13.00 -6.25 2.88
CA PHE A 313 11.73 -6.59 3.50
C PHE A 313 10.60 -5.66 3.05
N LEU A 314 10.85 -4.35 3.10
CA LEU A 314 9.86 -3.36 2.68
C LEU A 314 9.44 -3.57 1.22
N PHE A 315 10.40 -3.65 0.29
CA PHE A 315 10.08 -3.74 -1.12
C PHE A 315 9.40 -5.06 -1.48
N PHE A 316 9.74 -6.16 -0.80
CA PHE A 316 9.00 -7.41 -0.92
C PHE A 316 7.54 -7.23 -0.49
N ALA A 317 7.32 -6.83 0.76
CA ALA A 317 5.96 -6.70 1.32
C ALA A 317 5.10 -5.71 0.53
N ALA A 318 5.66 -4.54 0.17
CA ALA A 318 4.92 -3.53 -0.57
C ALA A 318 4.69 -3.89 -2.04
N GLY A 319 5.61 -4.65 -2.67
CA GLY A 319 5.61 -4.86 -4.11
C GLY A 319 4.63 -5.92 -4.59
N TYR A 320 4.34 -6.95 -3.80
CA TYR A 320 3.45 -8.01 -4.25
C TYR A 320 1.99 -7.79 -3.85
N GLU A 321 1.69 -7.63 -2.57
CA GLU A 321 0.32 -7.64 -2.06
C GLU A 321 -0.52 -6.48 -2.58
N THR A 322 0.04 -5.27 -2.63
CA THR A 322 -0.69 -4.09 -3.10
C THR A 322 -1.10 -4.20 -4.56
N SER A 323 -0.22 -4.72 -5.40
CA SER A 323 -0.48 -4.92 -6.83
C SER A 323 -1.42 -6.10 -7.09
N ALA A 324 -1.28 -7.18 -6.31
CA ALA A 324 -2.20 -8.32 -6.37
C ALA A 324 -3.64 -7.92 -6.01
N THR A 325 -3.79 -7.13 -4.95
CA THR A 325 -5.08 -6.58 -4.52
C THR A 325 -5.70 -5.70 -5.61
N THR A 326 -4.92 -4.78 -6.19
CA THR A 326 -5.39 -3.91 -7.27
C THR A 326 -5.83 -4.71 -8.49
N LEU A 327 -5.02 -5.68 -8.92
CA LEU A 327 -5.35 -6.55 -10.05
C LEU A 327 -6.63 -7.35 -9.78
N SER A 328 -6.80 -7.85 -8.57
CA SER A 328 -7.98 -8.64 -8.17
C SER A 328 -9.26 -7.80 -8.21
N TYR A 329 -9.24 -6.58 -7.69
CA TYR A 329 -10.39 -5.68 -7.74
C TYR A 329 -10.70 -5.21 -9.17
N THR A 330 -9.67 -4.97 -9.98
CA THR A 330 -9.88 -4.65 -11.41
C THR A 330 -10.59 -5.79 -12.13
N LEU A 331 -10.17 -7.03 -11.94
CA LEU A 331 -10.83 -8.20 -12.54
C LEU A 331 -12.25 -8.40 -12.00
N TYR A 332 -12.48 -8.15 -10.71
CA TYR A 332 -13.80 -8.22 -10.10
C TYR A 332 -14.77 -7.21 -10.73
N GLU A 333 -14.35 -5.96 -10.89
CA GLU A 333 -15.19 -4.96 -11.50
C GLU A 333 -15.41 -5.21 -13.00
N LEU A 334 -14.40 -5.72 -13.71
CA LEU A 334 -14.59 -6.15 -15.10
C LEU A 334 -15.57 -7.32 -15.21
N ALA A 335 -15.58 -8.25 -14.25
CA ALA A 335 -16.55 -9.36 -14.22
C ALA A 335 -17.98 -8.89 -13.97
N LYS A 336 -18.17 -7.83 -13.17
CA LYS A 336 -19.49 -7.20 -12.92
C LYS A 336 -19.98 -6.33 -14.06
N ASN A 337 -19.06 -5.76 -14.85
CA ASN A 337 -19.36 -4.76 -15.86
C ASN A 337 -18.94 -5.28 -17.25
N PRO A 338 -19.78 -6.11 -17.93
CA PRO A 338 -19.43 -6.75 -19.20
C PRO A 338 -19.06 -5.78 -20.32
N GLU A 339 -19.68 -4.60 -20.37
CA GLU A 339 -19.34 -3.59 -21.39
C GLU A 339 -17.95 -2.98 -21.15
N ALA A 340 -17.59 -2.67 -19.90
CA ALA A 340 -16.25 -2.22 -19.56
C ALA A 340 -15.21 -3.31 -19.86
N GLN A 341 -15.53 -4.57 -19.55
CA GLN A 341 -14.67 -5.70 -19.88
C GLN A 341 -14.46 -5.83 -21.39
N LYS A 342 -15.52 -5.70 -22.19
CA LYS A 342 -15.46 -5.74 -23.65
C LYS A 342 -14.53 -4.66 -24.21
N LEU A 343 -14.62 -3.43 -23.70
CA LEU A 343 -13.73 -2.33 -24.11
C LEU A 343 -12.28 -2.59 -23.68
N ALA A 344 -12.05 -3.08 -22.46
CA ALA A 344 -10.71 -3.46 -22.00
C ALA A 344 -10.11 -4.59 -22.86
N ILE A 345 -10.91 -5.57 -23.22
CA ILE A 345 -10.52 -6.65 -24.15
C ILE A 345 -10.15 -6.10 -25.52
N GLN A 346 -10.93 -5.17 -26.07
CA GLN A 346 -10.62 -4.51 -27.36
C GLN A 346 -9.30 -3.74 -27.30
N ASP A 347 -9.05 -3.05 -26.20
CA ASP A 347 -7.79 -2.32 -25.96
C ASP A 347 -6.59 -3.28 -25.97
N VAL A 348 -6.71 -4.42 -25.24
CA VAL A 348 -5.70 -5.49 -25.24
C VAL A 348 -5.50 -6.09 -26.63
N ASP A 349 -6.57 -6.42 -27.36
CA ASP A 349 -6.48 -7.00 -28.70
C ASP A 349 -5.82 -6.04 -29.70
N ASN A 350 -6.13 -4.75 -29.60
CA ASN A 350 -5.52 -3.71 -30.42
C ASN A 350 -4.03 -3.54 -30.12
N TYR A 351 -3.66 -3.55 -28.84
CA TYR A 351 -2.27 -3.51 -28.40
C TYR A 351 -1.48 -4.70 -28.98
N LEU A 352 -1.98 -5.92 -28.80
CA LEU A 352 -1.32 -7.15 -29.27
C LEU A 352 -1.14 -7.14 -30.79
N ARG A 353 -2.15 -6.70 -31.53
CA ARG A 353 -2.08 -6.59 -32.99
C ARG A 353 -1.01 -5.59 -33.45
N ARG A 354 -0.93 -4.41 -32.80
CA ARG A 354 0.10 -3.39 -33.13
C ARG A 354 1.51 -3.84 -32.80
N ASN A 355 1.67 -4.73 -31.81
CA ASN A 355 2.95 -5.18 -31.29
C ASN A 355 3.29 -6.64 -31.68
N ASP A 356 2.64 -7.21 -32.70
CA ASP A 356 2.87 -8.59 -33.19
C ASP A 356 2.79 -9.67 -32.11
N ASN A 357 1.91 -9.48 -31.14
CA ASN A 357 1.76 -10.31 -29.92
C ASN A 357 3.01 -10.35 -29.03
N VAL A 358 3.86 -9.35 -29.08
CA VAL A 358 5.00 -9.20 -28.16
C VAL A 358 4.60 -8.32 -27.01
N LEU A 359 4.76 -8.80 -25.78
CA LEU A 359 4.54 -8.01 -24.57
C LEU A 359 5.76 -7.12 -24.32
N LYS A 360 5.60 -5.80 -24.44
CA LYS A 360 6.65 -4.79 -24.33
C LYS A 360 6.36 -3.81 -23.18
N TYR A 361 7.39 -3.12 -22.69
CA TYR A 361 7.24 -2.11 -21.62
C TYR A 361 6.24 -1.00 -21.97
N GLU A 362 6.14 -0.65 -23.23
CA GLU A 362 5.24 0.38 -23.77
C GLU A 362 3.75 0.08 -23.49
N CYS A 363 3.41 -1.16 -23.12
CA CYS A 363 2.05 -1.51 -22.66
C CYS A 363 1.53 -0.60 -21.54
N VAL A 364 2.42 -0.04 -20.72
CA VAL A 364 2.05 0.86 -19.61
C VAL A 364 1.40 2.17 -20.07
N THR A 365 1.61 2.54 -21.35
CA THR A 365 1.10 3.81 -21.94
C THR A 365 0.22 3.60 -23.18
N GLU A 366 0.17 2.37 -23.70
CA GLU A 366 -0.54 2.07 -24.95
C GLU A 366 -1.93 1.45 -24.76
N LEU A 367 -2.37 1.28 -23.51
CA LEU A 367 -3.68 0.72 -23.15
C LEU A 367 -4.47 1.72 -22.28
N PRO A 368 -4.97 2.80 -22.87
CA PRO A 368 -5.62 3.86 -22.09
C PRO A 368 -6.90 3.40 -21.38
N TYR A 369 -7.68 2.49 -21.98
CA TYR A 369 -8.89 1.99 -21.35
C TYR A 369 -8.58 1.02 -20.21
N VAL A 370 -7.59 0.15 -20.37
CA VAL A 370 -7.11 -0.72 -19.30
C VAL A 370 -6.56 0.11 -18.13
N GLU A 371 -5.78 1.18 -18.41
CA GLU A 371 -5.31 2.10 -17.37
C GLU A 371 -6.48 2.75 -16.63
N ALA A 372 -7.49 3.20 -17.35
CA ALA A 372 -8.70 3.78 -16.76
C ALA A 372 -9.48 2.77 -15.90
N CYS A 373 -9.55 1.50 -16.31
CA CYS A 373 -10.14 0.43 -15.50
C CYS A 373 -9.40 0.23 -14.18
N VAL A 374 -8.07 0.27 -14.19
CA VAL A 374 -7.23 0.15 -12.99
C VAL A 374 -7.41 1.37 -12.09
N ASP A 375 -7.39 2.57 -12.65
CA ASP A 375 -7.56 3.82 -11.88
C ASP A 375 -8.94 3.89 -11.22
N GLU A 376 -10.02 3.45 -11.92
CA GLU A 376 -11.36 3.39 -11.32
C GLU A 376 -11.49 2.30 -10.25
N ALA A 377 -10.83 1.14 -10.44
CA ALA A 377 -10.74 0.13 -9.39
C ALA A 377 -10.00 0.66 -8.15
N LEU A 378 -8.91 1.41 -8.34
CA LEU A 378 -8.18 2.07 -7.24
C LEU A 378 -8.99 3.18 -6.58
N ARG A 379 -9.91 3.84 -7.31
CA ARG A 379 -10.84 4.81 -6.73
C ARG A 379 -11.84 4.13 -5.80
N LEU A 380 -12.47 3.05 -6.26
CA LEU A 380 -13.46 2.30 -5.46
C LEU A 380 -12.80 1.53 -4.31
N TYR A 381 -11.61 0.98 -4.54
CA TYR A 381 -10.91 0.09 -3.62
C TYR A 381 -9.47 0.57 -3.39
N PRO A 382 -9.26 1.77 -2.83
CA PRO A 382 -7.91 2.24 -2.56
C PRO A 382 -7.20 1.27 -1.62
N VAL A 383 -6.00 0.84 -1.98
CA VAL A 383 -5.23 -0.17 -1.21
C VAL A 383 -5.06 0.26 0.25
N LEU A 384 -4.81 1.55 0.48
CA LEU A 384 -4.86 2.18 1.81
C LEU A 384 -6.05 3.12 1.87
N GLY A 385 -7.03 2.82 2.72
CA GLY A 385 -8.22 3.66 2.89
C GLY A 385 -7.92 4.99 3.59
N VAL A 386 -6.79 5.10 4.27
CA VAL A 386 -6.32 6.28 5.00
C VAL A 386 -4.82 6.41 4.84
N ILE A 387 -4.33 7.62 4.61
CA ILE A 387 -2.91 7.96 4.69
C ILE A 387 -2.67 8.73 5.99
N THR A 388 -1.77 8.24 6.84
CA THR A 388 -1.46 8.87 8.12
C THR A 388 -0.21 9.72 8.05
N ARG A 389 -0.22 10.81 8.83
CA ARG A 389 0.92 11.70 9.08
C ARG A 389 0.98 12.03 10.57
N GLU A 390 2.15 12.46 11.00
CA GLU A 390 2.38 13.01 12.34
C GLU A 390 3.10 14.34 12.23
N VAL A 391 2.65 15.31 13.01
CA VAL A 391 3.29 16.64 13.11
C VAL A 391 4.64 16.47 13.84
N ILE A 392 5.73 16.78 13.15
CA ILE A 392 7.09 16.66 13.71
C ILE A 392 7.57 17.89 14.45
N GLU A 393 6.93 19.03 14.20
CA GLU A 393 7.19 20.33 14.82
C GLU A 393 5.91 21.16 14.82
N ASP A 394 5.67 21.98 15.82
CA ASP A 394 4.47 22.82 15.94
C ASP A 394 4.16 23.53 14.63
N TYR A 395 2.91 23.44 14.19
CA TYR A 395 2.45 24.02 12.93
C TYR A 395 1.16 24.80 13.14
N THR A 396 1.03 25.93 12.46
CA THR A 396 -0.22 26.71 12.47
C THR A 396 -0.78 26.83 11.06
N PHE A 397 -1.99 26.32 10.86
CA PHE A 397 -2.70 26.47 9.59
C PHE A 397 -3.08 27.95 9.33
N PRO A 398 -3.33 28.34 8.05
CA PRO A 398 -3.82 29.69 7.74
C PRO A 398 -5.10 30.11 8.46
N THR A 399 -5.93 29.15 8.89
CA THR A 399 -7.12 29.37 9.72
C THR A 399 -6.81 29.79 11.17
N GLY A 400 -5.54 29.76 11.57
CA GLY A 400 -5.11 29.97 12.96
C GLY A 400 -5.13 28.70 13.82
N LEU A 401 -5.56 27.55 13.29
CA LEU A 401 -5.48 26.29 14.01
C LEU A 401 -4.02 25.87 14.24
N LYS A 402 -3.59 25.88 15.49
CA LYS A 402 -2.27 25.38 15.88
C LYS A 402 -2.33 23.90 16.24
N LEU A 403 -1.45 23.10 15.64
CA LEU A 403 -1.18 21.71 15.99
C LEU A 403 0.20 21.60 16.64
N GLU A 404 0.25 20.94 17.77
CA GLU A 404 1.51 20.64 18.46
C GLU A 404 2.18 19.41 17.85
N LYS A 405 3.49 19.33 18.02
CA LYS A 405 4.27 18.13 17.67
C LYS A 405 3.63 16.86 18.27
N GLY A 406 3.55 15.81 17.47
CA GLY A 406 2.98 14.50 17.84
C GLY A 406 1.48 14.37 17.55
N VAL A 407 0.79 15.44 17.16
CA VAL A 407 -0.60 15.36 16.71
C VAL A 407 -0.67 14.59 15.39
N ARG A 408 -1.61 13.67 15.29
CA ARG A 408 -1.85 12.86 14.10
C ARG A 408 -2.70 13.61 13.10
N VAL A 409 -2.39 13.43 11.83
CA VAL A 409 -3.15 13.97 10.70
C VAL A 409 -3.48 12.84 9.76
N HIS A 410 -4.75 12.66 9.50
CA HIS A 410 -5.28 11.64 8.59
C HIS A 410 -5.81 12.27 7.31
N LEU A 411 -5.48 11.65 6.20
CA LEU A 411 -5.96 11.97 4.87
C LEU A 411 -6.88 10.83 4.44
N PRO A 412 -8.21 11.04 4.44
CA PRO A 412 -9.20 9.98 4.31
C PRO A 412 -9.39 9.58 2.84
N VAL A 413 -8.45 8.82 2.28
CA VAL A 413 -8.43 8.42 0.85
C VAL A 413 -9.76 7.82 0.42
N TYR A 414 -10.28 6.86 1.21
CA TYR A 414 -11.54 6.20 0.92
C TYR A 414 -12.70 7.20 0.86
N HIS A 415 -12.80 8.11 1.83
CA HIS A 415 -13.84 9.15 1.84
C HIS A 415 -13.72 10.09 0.64
N MET A 416 -12.51 10.61 0.36
CA MET A 416 -12.27 11.55 -0.75
C MET A 416 -12.67 10.95 -2.10
N GLN A 417 -12.30 9.69 -2.32
CA GLN A 417 -12.55 8.97 -3.56
C GLN A 417 -14.01 8.49 -3.72
N HIS A 418 -14.80 8.53 -2.64
CA HIS A 418 -16.24 8.23 -2.63
C HIS A 418 -17.11 9.44 -2.35
N ASN A 419 -16.53 10.64 -2.33
CA ASN A 419 -17.32 11.86 -2.11
C ASN A 419 -18.07 12.23 -3.39
N PRO A 420 -19.43 12.31 -3.37
CA PRO A 420 -20.24 12.59 -4.55
C PRO A 420 -19.99 13.99 -5.14
N ASN A 421 -19.47 14.94 -4.34
CA ASN A 421 -19.08 16.27 -4.82
C ASN A 421 -17.86 16.23 -5.76
N TYR A 422 -17.03 15.21 -5.66
CA TYR A 422 -15.85 15.03 -6.51
C TYR A 422 -16.06 13.93 -7.56
N PHE A 423 -16.78 12.88 -7.21
CA PHE A 423 -17.09 11.73 -8.06
C PHE A 423 -18.60 11.47 -8.03
N PRO A 424 -19.38 12.10 -8.92
CA PRO A 424 -20.83 11.82 -9.03
C PRO A 424 -21.08 10.33 -9.21
N GLU A 425 -22.12 9.80 -8.57
CA GLU A 425 -22.43 8.35 -8.53
C GLU A 425 -21.22 7.52 -8.07
N PRO A 426 -20.69 7.77 -6.86
CA PRO A 426 -19.37 7.28 -6.45
C PRO A 426 -19.29 5.75 -6.31
N GLU A 427 -20.41 5.06 -6.18
CA GLU A 427 -20.44 3.59 -6.09
C GLU A 427 -20.47 2.89 -7.46
N GLN A 428 -20.66 3.63 -8.56
CA GLN A 428 -20.64 3.07 -9.91
C GLN A 428 -19.20 2.95 -10.42
N TYR A 429 -18.89 1.77 -11.01
CA TYR A 429 -17.63 1.56 -11.72
C TYR A 429 -17.72 2.17 -13.12
N ARG A 430 -17.01 3.26 -13.34
CA ARG A 430 -17.07 4.06 -14.58
C ARG A 430 -15.66 4.48 -15.02
N PRO A 431 -14.93 3.62 -15.74
CA PRO A 431 -13.56 3.90 -16.21
C PRO A 431 -13.44 5.20 -17.02
N GLU A 432 -14.51 5.63 -17.68
CA GLU A 432 -14.57 6.84 -18.50
C GLU A 432 -14.19 8.11 -17.71
N ARG A 433 -14.36 8.12 -16.38
CA ARG A 433 -13.89 9.21 -15.50
C ARG A 433 -12.40 9.51 -15.67
N PHE A 434 -11.62 8.48 -16.04
CA PHE A 434 -10.17 8.56 -16.20
C PHE A 434 -9.73 8.67 -17.68
N LEU A 435 -10.65 9.03 -18.57
CA LEU A 435 -10.39 9.20 -20.01
C LEU A 435 -10.69 10.63 -20.49
N GLY A 436 -9.95 11.06 -21.51
CA GLY A 436 -10.22 12.29 -22.25
C GLY A 436 -10.44 13.53 -21.37
N GLU A 437 -11.55 14.23 -21.63
CA GLU A 437 -11.90 15.45 -20.90
C GLU A 437 -12.36 15.18 -19.46
N GLU A 438 -13.03 14.05 -19.17
CA GLU A 438 -13.46 13.73 -17.81
C GLU A 438 -12.27 13.62 -16.86
N LYS A 439 -11.16 13.00 -17.32
CA LYS A 439 -9.93 12.92 -16.52
C LYS A 439 -9.37 14.28 -16.12
N LYS A 440 -9.49 15.29 -16.99
CA LYS A 440 -9.03 16.66 -16.72
C LYS A 440 -9.88 17.37 -15.67
N ASN A 441 -11.14 16.96 -15.52
CA ASN A 441 -12.08 17.52 -14.55
C ASN A 441 -11.90 16.97 -13.13
N ILE A 442 -11.12 15.90 -12.95
CA ILE A 442 -10.81 15.37 -11.61
C ILE A 442 -10.04 16.43 -10.82
N LYS A 443 -10.64 16.89 -9.73
CA LYS A 443 -10.04 17.92 -8.88
C LYS A 443 -8.75 17.39 -8.25
N PRO A 444 -7.63 18.10 -8.33
CA PRO A 444 -6.38 17.68 -7.68
C PRO A 444 -6.58 17.40 -6.19
N TYR A 445 -5.88 16.39 -5.67
CA TYR A 445 -5.95 15.95 -4.27
C TYR A 445 -7.30 15.36 -3.83
N THR A 446 -8.16 14.94 -4.79
CA THR A 446 -9.35 14.13 -4.51
C THR A 446 -9.18 12.67 -4.91
N TYR A 447 -8.24 12.39 -5.83
CA TYR A 447 -7.82 11.05 -6.25
C TYR A 447 -6.31 10.90 -6.05
N PHE A 448 -5.88 10.11 -5.08
CA PHE A 448 -4.46 9.94 -4.73
C PHE A 448 -4.15 8.55 -4.14
N PRO A 449 -4.47 7.46 -4.87
CA PRO A 449 -4.29 6.07 -4.38
C PRO A 449 -2.82 5.71 -4.13
N PHE A 450 -1.88 6.39 -4.79
CA PHE A 450 -0.44 6.26 -4.58
C PHE A 450 0.14 7.33 -3.64
N GLY A 451 -0.71 8.16 -3.04
CA GLY A 451 -0.28 9.37 -2.32
C GLY A 451 0.19 10.47 -3.25
N GLU A 452 0.69 11.57 -2.66
CA GLU A 452 1.20 12.74 -3.37
C GLU A 452 2.44 13.32 -2.70
N GLY A 453 3.13 14.22 -3.40
CA GLY A 453 4.29 14.96 -2.88
C GLY A 453 5.52 14.08 -2.64
N PRO A 454 6.41 14.48 -1.71
CA PRO A 454 7.68 13.79 -1.49
C PRO A 454 7.54 12.32 -1.06
N ARG A 455 6.39 11.94 -0.46
CA ARG A 455 6.07 10.56 -0.07
C ARG A 455 5.17 9.82 -1.07
N LEU A 456 5.02 10.33 -2.29
CA LEU A 456 4.42 9.57 -3.40
C LEU A 456 5.02 8.17 -3.48
N CYS A 457 4.22 7.17 -3.78
CA CYS A 457 4.68 5.77 -3.89
C CYS A 457 5.89 5.66 -4.82
N ILE A 458 7.00 5.18 -4.29
CA ILE A 458 8.24 5.02 -5.05
C ILE A 458 8.10 3.95 -6.14
N GLY A 459 7.30 2.91 -5.86
CA GLY A 459 7.05 1.77 -6.74
C GLY A 459 5.88 1.96 -7.72
N MET A 460 5.30 3.16 -7.86
CA MET A 460 4.10 3.37 -8.71
C MET A 460 4.31 2.87 -10.15
N ARG A 461 5.47 3.16 -10.77
CA ARG A 461 5.79 2.69 -12.13
C ARG A 461 5.93 1.17 -12.18
N PHE A 462 6.54 0.57 -11.18
CA PHE A 462 6.65 -0.88 -11.06
C PHE A 462 5.27 -1.54 -10.90
N ALA A 463 4.42 -1.00 -10.04
CA ALA A 463 3.05 -1.49 -9.85
C ALA A 463 2.25 -1.42 -11.15
N LYS A 464 2.24 -0.28 -11.85
CA LYS A 464 1.56 -0.14 -13.16
C LYS A 464 2.06 -1.16 -14.17
N MET A 465 3.38 -1.38 -14.24
CA MET A 465 4.01 -2.32 -15.15
C MET A 465 3.53 -3.76 -14.94
N GLN A 466 3.57 -4.24 -13.69
CA GLN A 466 3.14 -5.62 -13.40
C GLN A 466 1.62 -5.80 -13.47
N ILE A 467 0.82 -4.81 -13.05
CA ILE A 467 -0.64 -4.89 -13.13
C ILE A 467 -1.08 -4.94 -14.60
N THR A 468 -0.55 -4.05 -15.45
CA THR A 468 -0.90 -4.03 -16.87
C THR A 468 -0.49 -5.32 -17.58
N ALA A 469 0.73 -5.83 -17.31
CA ALA A 469 1.18 -7.11 -17.87
C ALA A 469 0.26 -8.27 -17.43
N GLY A 470 -0.16 -8.29 -16.15
CA GLY A 470 -1.10 -9.28 -15.64
C GLY A 470 -2.46 -9.23 -16.33
N ILE A 471 -3.02 -8.03 -16.51
CA ILE A 471 -4.31 -7.85 -17.21
C ILE A 471 -4.22 -8.30 -18.66
N ILE A 472 -3.19 -7.90 -19.38
CA ILE A 472 -2.98 -8.34 -20.79
C ILE A 472 -2.91 -9.87 -20.85
N THR A 473 -2.13 -10.48 -19.96
CA THR A 473 -1.94 -11.94 -19.91
C THR A 473 -3.28 -12.67 -19.74
N LEU A 474 -4.15 -12.14 -18.89
CA LEU A 474 -5.46 -12.76 -18.64
C LEU A 474 -6.45 -12.45 -19.77
N LEU A 475 -6.64 -11.18 -20.12
CA LEU A 475 -7.69 -10.76 -21.05
C LEU A 475 -7.40 -11.13 -22.53
N LYS A 476 -6.16 -11.40 -22.91
CA LYS A 476 -5.87 -11.90 -24.25
C LYS A 476 -6.47 -13.29 -24.51
N LYS A 477 -6.62 -14.10 -23.48
CA LYS A 477 -7.12 -15.48 -23.56
C LYS A 477 -8.47 -15.67 -22.91
N TYR A 478 -8.76 -14.99 -21.81
CA TYR A 478 -9.95 -15.21 -21.01
C TYR A 478 -10.85 -13.98 -20.96
N ARG A 479 -12.15 -14.20 -20.81
CA ARG A 479 -13.08 -13.27 -20.20
C ARG A 479 -13.40 -13.76 -18.81
N VAL A 480 -13.79 -12.86 -17.92
CA VAL A 480 -14.08 -13.17 -16.52
C VAL A 480 -15.55 -12.92 -16.19
N GLU A 481 -16.10 -13.76 -15.35
CA GLU A 481 -17.45 -13.63 -14.79
C GLU A 481 -17.41 -13.87 -13.29
N LEU A 482 -18.37 -13.31 -12.56
CA LEU A 482 -18.51 -13.63 -11.13
C LEU A 482 -18.80 -15.12 -10.97
N ALA A 483 -18.14 -15.77 -10.03
CA ALA A 483 -18.45 -17.13 -9.64
C ALA A 483 -19.87 -17.22 -9.03
N PRO A 484 -20.57 -18.36 -9.12
CA PRO A 484 -21.85 -18.53 -8.47
C PRO A 484 -21.77 -18.23 -6.97
N GLY A 485 -22.65 -17.35 -6.49
CA GLY A 485 -22.69 -16.91 -5.10
C GLY A 485 -21.67 -15.84 -4.72
N MET A 486 -20.82 -15.36 -5.65
CA MET A 486 -20.00 -14.17 -5.42
C MET A 486 -20.88 -12.94 -5.33
N SER A 487 -20.72 -12.18 -4.26
CA SER A 487 -21.49 -10.94 -4.05
C SER A 487 -21.11 -9.86 -5.08
N GLU A 488 -22.10 -9.09 -5.52
CA GLU A 488 -21.89 -7.86 -6.32
C GLU A 488 -21.42 -6.66 -5.49
N THR A 489 -21.42 -6.79 -4.16
CA THR A 489 -20.92 -5.77 -3.24
C THR A 489 -19.83 -6.36 -2.35
N ILE A 490 -18.75 -5.61 -2.17
CA ILE A 490 -17.62 -6.02 -1.33
C ILE A 490 -17.81 -5.51 0.10
N GLN A 491 -17.67 -6.42 1.05
CA GLN A 491 -17.46 -6.09 2.46
C GLN A 491 -15.97 -6.20 2.77
N PHE A 492 -15.43 -5.18 3.42
CA PHE A 492 -14.00 -5.12 3.72
C PHE A 492 -13.66 -5.82 5.04
N GLU A 493 -12.55 -6.56 5.05
CA GLU A 493 -12.00 -7.18 6.24
C GLU A 493 -11.49 -6.10 7.22
N PRO A 494 -12.13 -5.94 8.39
CA PRO A 494 -11.79 -4.86 9.33
C PRO A 494 -10.41 -5.02 9.98
N ARG A 495 -9.84 -6.21 9.92
CA ARG A 495 -8.54 -6.56 10.51
C ARG A 495 -7.39 -6.41 9.55
N SER A 496 -7.65 -6.17 8.29
CA SER A 496 -6.62 -6.01 7.28
C SER A 496 -6.03 -4.60 7.28
N VAL A 497 -4.72 -4.50 7.13
CA VAL A 497 -4.00 -3.22 6.98
C VAL A 497 -4.28 -2.58 5.62
N ILE A 498 -4.49 -3.42 4.60
CA ILE A 498 -4.88 -2.99 3.26
C ILE A 498 -6.35 -3.32 3.01
N THR A 499 -6.94 -2.70 2.01
CA THR A 499 -8.32 -2.98 1.62
C THR A 499 -8.43 -4.41 1.07
N ALA A 500 -9.06 -5.28 1.83
CA ALA A 500 -9.22 -6.69 1.48
C ALA A 500 -10.70 -7.12 1.57
N PRO A 501 -11.20 -7.97 0.64
CA PRO A 501 -12.58 -8.44 0.67
C PRO A 501 -12.75 -9.58 1.70
N ILE A 502 -13.83 -9.55 2.46
CA ILE A 502 -14.22 -10.69 3.28
C ILE A 502 -14.61 -11.86 2.35
N GLY A 503 -14.03 -13.04 2.58
CA GLY A 503 -14.31 -14.24 1.80
C GLY A 503 -13.58 -14.33 0.45
N GLY A 504 -12.73 -13.34 0.12
CA GLY A 504 -11.98 -13.31 -1.13
C GLY A 504 -12.83 -12.93 -2.34
N ILE A 505 -12.21 -12.91 -3.51
CA ILE A 505 -12.86 -12.68 -4.82
C ILE A 505 -12.78 -13.98 -5.62
N ARG A 506 -13.94 -14.53 -5.99
CA ARG A 506 -14.02 -15.75 -6.80
C ARG A 506 -14.58 -15.44 -8.18
N LEU A 507 -13.84 -15.81 -9.21
CA LEU A 507 -14.20 -15.59 -10.60
C LEU A 507 -14.16 -16.90 -11.40
N LYS A 508 -14.94 -16.93 -12.48
CA LYS A 508 -14.82 -17.89 -13.57
C LYS A 508 -14.03 -17.27 -14.69
N PHE A 509 -13.08 -18.03 -15.22
CA PHE A 509 -12.30 -17.68 -16.40
C PHE A 509 -12.83 -18.52 -17.58
N ILE A 510 -13.27 -17.85 -18.62
CA ILE A 510 -13.87 -18.48 -19.80
C ILE A 510 -12.99 -18.15 -20.99
N GLU A 511 -12.52 -19.19 -21.69
CA GLU A 511 -11.69 -18.99 -22.88
C GLU A 511 -12.44 -18.21 -23.97
N ARG A 512 -11.75 -17.24 -24.53
CA ARG A 512 -12.25 -16.43 -25.65
C ARG A 512 -12.00 -17.14 -26.97
N GLU A 513 -12.94 -17.08 -27.86
CA GLU A 513 -12.79 -17.60 -29.23
C GLU A 513 -11.57 -16.97 -29.94
N GLY A 514 -10.80 -17.78 -30.67
CA GLY A 514 -9.64 -17.33 -31.41
C GLY A 514 -8.45 -16.87 -30.56
N TRP A 515 -8.37 -17.25 -29.27
CA TRP A 515 -7.27 -16.87 -28.40
C TRP A 515 -5.90 -17.35 -28.90
N GLN A 516 -5.85 -18.44 -29.66
CA GLN A 516 -4.63 -19.00 -30.27
C GLN A 516 -3.88 -17.98 -31.14
N GLN A 517 -4.60 -17.00 -31.69
CA GLN A 517 -4.00 -15.93 -32.51
C GLN A 517 -3.33 -14.84 -31.66
N ARG A 518 -3.53 -14.87 -30.33
CA ARG A 518 -3.01 -13.88 -29.36
C ARG A 518 -1.95 -14.45 -28.42
N VAL A 519 -1.37 -15.58 -28.77
CA VAL A 519 -0.27 -16.19 -28.00
C VAL A 519 0.95 -15.26 -28.04
N PHE A 520 1.58 -15.03 -26.89
CA PHE A 520 2.78 -14.21 -26.83
C PHE A 520 3.93 -14.79 -27.64
N LYS A 521 4.47 -13.99 -28.53
CA LYS A 521 5.72 -14.30 -29.24
C LYS A 521 6.92 -13.89 -28.39
N VAL A 522 7.99 -14.67 -28.48
CA VAL A 522 9.28 -14.28 -27.87
C VAL A 522 9.80 -13.08 -28.66
N PRO A 523 10.28 -12.02 -27.99
CA PRO A 523 10.95 -10.93 -28.68
C PRO A 523 12.10 -11.53 -29.52
N SER A 524 12.16 -11.22 -30.81
CA SER A 524 13.37 -11.51 -31.57
C SER A 524 14.53 -10.77 -30.91
N GLU A 525 15.59 -11.47 -30.61
CA GLU A 525 16.83 -10.85 -30.12
C GLU A 525 17.24 -9.75 -31.10
N ALA A 526 17.24 -8.50 -30.64
CA ALA A 526 17.68 -7.34 -31.43
C ALA A 526 19.14 -7.06 -31.13
#